data_8d2cf5812235dea676fca145bbff8747
#
_entry.id   8d2cf5812235dea676fca145bbff8747
#
_cell.length_a   1.000
_cell.length_b   1.000
_cell.length_c   1.000
_cell.angle_alpha   90.00
_cell.angle_beta   90.00
_cell.angle_gamma   90.00
#
_symmetry.space_group_name_H-M   'P 1'
#
loop_
_entity.id
_entity.type
_entity.pdbx_description
1 polymer ?
#
loop_
_entity_poly.entity_id
_entity_poly.type
_entity_poly.pdbx_seq_one_letter_code
_entity_poly.pdbx_strand_id
1 'polypeptide(L)'
;MLLRKEFTFDAAHRLERYRGKCEALHGHTYRLAVTLNGRSDDEDMVFDFTELKRIVSEKILTELDHAYLNDVMDQPTAENIALWVWRKLDESVKRPNCELHSVQIWETATSSVIVFREDVE
;
A
#
# COMPACT_ATOMS: atom_id res chain seq x y z
N MET A 1 9.64 -17.72 2.26
CA MET A 1 8.17 -17.77 2.25
C MET A 1 7.58 -16.37 2.22
N LEU A 2 6.34 -16.25 1.79
CA LEU A 2 5.66 -14.96 1.75
C LEU A 2 4.71 -14.84 2.95
N LEU A 3 4.80 -13.71 3.64
CA LEU A 3 3.88 -13.33 4.72
C LEU A 3 3.07 -12.15 4.25
N ARG A 4 1.74 -12.22 4.38
CA ARG A 4 0.83 -11.20 3.86
C ARG A 4 -0.17 -10.76 4.91
N LYS A 5 -0.43 -9.46 4.96
CA LYS A 5 -1.49 -8.90 5.79
C LYS A 5 -2.29 -7.89 4.98
N GLU A 6 -3.61 -7.90 5.17
CA GLU A 6 -4.52 -7.02 4.44
C GLU A 6 -5.12 -5.96 5.36
N PHE A 7 -5.44 -4.82 4.76
CA PHE A 7 -5.99 -3.64 5.42
C PHE A 7 -7.03 -3.00 4.50
N THR A 8 -7.93 -2.21 5.05
CA THR A 8 -8.87 -1.40 4.28
C THR A 8 -8.76 0.06 4.71
N PHE A 9 -9.05 0.96 3.77
CA PHE A 9 -9.20 2.37 4.08
C PHE A 9 -10.20 3.01 3.12
N ASP A 10 -10.93 3.99 3.61
CA ASP A 10 -11.88 4.76 2.80
C ASP A 10 -11.23 6.08 2.42
N ALA A 11 -11.28 6.42 1.14
CA ALA A 11 -10.66 7.66 0.67
C ALA A 11 -11.34 8.14 -0.60
N ALA A 12 -11.20 9.44 -0.85
CA ALA A 12 -11.71 10.08 -2.05
C ALA A 12 -10.57 10.56 -2.93
N HIS A 13 -10.80 10.59 -4.22
CA HIS A 13 -9.84 11.12 -5.17
C HIS A 13 -10.53 11.74 -6.38
N ARG A 14 -9.75 12.53 -7.09
CA ARG A 14 -10.10 13.13 -8.36
C ARG A 14 -8.92 12.93 -9.31
N LEU A 15 -9.16 12.39 -10.50
CA LEU A 15 -8.10 12.18 -11.47
C LEU A 15 -8.00 13.37 -12.41
N GLU A 16 -6.91 14.14 -12.27
CA GLU A 16 -6.70 15.36 -13.03
C GLU A 16 -6.40 15.10 -14.51
N ARG A 17 -5.82 13.92 -14.81
CA ARG A 17 -5.40 13.56 -16.16
C ARG A 17 -6.02 12.23 -16.60
N TYR A 18 -7.35 12.19 -16.64
CA TYR A 18 -8.08 11.01 -17.10
C TYR A 18 -8.52 11.24 -18.55
N ARG A 19 -7.84 10.60 -19.50
CA ARG A 19 -8.11 10.72 -20.95
C ARG A 19 -8.16 12.18 -21.41
N GLY A 20 -7.25 13.02 -20.90
CA GLY A 20 -7.22 14.45 -21.20
C GLY A 20 -8.32 15.26 -20.52
N LYS A 21 -9.09 14.65 -19.60
CA LYS A 21 -10.16 15.27 -18.85
C LYS A 21 -9.92 15.12 -17.36
N CYS A 22 -10.66 15.89 -16.57
CA CYS A 22 -10.67 15.79 -15.14
C CYS A 22 -11.84 14.89 -14.73
N GLU A 23 -11.57 13.79 -14.04
CA GLU A 23 -12.61 12.94 -13.50
C GLU A 23 -13.16 13.56 -12.21
N ALA A 24 -14.49 13.49 -12.03
CA ALA A 24 -15.13 14.07 -10.86
C ALA A 24 -14.67 13.41 -9.55
N LEU A 25 -14.73 14.19 -8.46
CA LEU A 25 -14.45 13.70 -7.12
C LEU A 25 -15.39 12.54 -6.77
N HIS A 26 -14.81 11.43 -6.32
CA HIS A 26 -15.56 10.26 -5.84
C HIS A 26 -14.70 9.48 -4.83
N GLY A 27 -15.32 8.54 -4.15
CA GLY A 27 -14.65 7.75 -3.12
C GLY A 27 -14.74 6.26 -3.35
N HIS A 28 -13.84 5.55 -2.70
CA HIS A 28 -13.78 4.09 -2.70
C HIS A 28 -13.44 3.58 -1.31
N THR A 29 -13.82 2.34 -1.04
CA THR A 29 -13.21 1.56 0.03
C THR A 29 -12.08 0.76 -0.61
N TYR A 30 -10.86 1.21 -0.37
CA TYR A 30 -9.65 0.56 -0.88
C TYR A 30 -9.28 -0.62 -0.01
N ARG A 31 -8.71 -1.64 -0.63
CA ARG A 31 -8.06 -2.75 0.10
C ARG A 31 -6.58 -2.73 -0.23
N LEU A 32 -5.78 -2.93 0.79
CA LEU A 32 -4.31 -2.94 0.71
C LEU A 32 -3.80 -4.29 1.18
N ALA A 33 -2.92 -4.92 0.41
CA ALA A 33 -2.17 -6.07 0.86
C ALA A 33 -0.69 -5.75 0.87
N VAL A 34 -0.06 -5.97 2.01
CA VAL A 34 1.39 -5.85 2.19
C VAL A 34 1.96 -7.25 2.33
N THR A 35 2.88 -7.62 1.44
CA THR A 35 3.51 -8.94 1.42
C THR A 35 5.02 -8.79 1.63
N LEU A 36 5.54 -9.56 2.59
CA LEU A 36 6.97 -9.64 2.88
C LEU A 36 7.50 -10.99 2.42
N ASN A 37 8.72 -11.02 1.90
CA ASN A 37 9.42 -12.27 1.57
C ASN A 37 10.53 -12.48 2.58
N GLY A 38 10.60 -13.67 3.16
CA GLY A 38 11.65 -13.95 4.13
C GLY A 38 11.63 -15.38 4.62
N ARG A 39 12.39 -15.57 5.69
CA ARG A 39 12.49 -16.85 6.40
C ARG A 39 12.24 -16.61 7.88
N SER A 40 11.90 -17.68 8.59
CA SER A 40 11.67 -17.63 10.03
C SER A 40 12.92 -17.17 10.78
N ASP A 41 12.73 -16.34 11.77
CA ASP A 41 13.76 -15.90 12.70
C ASP A 41 13.84 -16.85 13.92
N ASP A 42 14.53 -16.43 14.98
CA ASP A 42 14.73 -17.23 16.19
C ASP A 42 13.40 -17.50 16.95
N GLU A 43 12.36 -16.75 16.66
CA GLU A 43 11.02 -16.93 17.24
C GLU A 43 10.07 -17.66 16.29
N ASP A 44 10.60 -18.26 15.21
CA ASP A 44 9.85 -18.98 14.18
C ASP A 44 8.87 -18.07 13.42
N MET A 45 9.20 -16.80 13.25
CA MET A 45 8.38 -15.81 12.54
C MET A 45 9.18 -15.11 11.44
N VAL A 46 8.56 -14.91 10.28
CA VAL A 46 9.10 -14.01 9.25
C VAL A 46 9.02 -12.57 9.75
N PHE A 47 7.88 -12.22 10.34
CA PHE A 47 7.60 -10.89 10.89
C PHE A 47 6.39 -11.00 11.79
N ASP A 48 6.36 -10.28 12.90
CA ASP A 48 5.21 -10.26 13.81
C ASP A 48 4.05 -9.50 13.15
N PHE A 49 2.88 -10.14 13.02
CA PHE A 49 1.70 -9.49 12.45
C PHE A 49 1.25 -8.24 13.21
N THR A 50 1.38 -8.23 14.54
CA THR A 50 1.04 -7.07 15.36
C THR A 50 1.97 -5.88 15.06
N GLU A 51 3.25 -6.16 14.91
CA GLU A 51 4.25 -5.16 14.55
C GLU A 51 3.98 -4.61 13.14
N LEU A 52 3.66 -5.49 12.18
CA LEU A 52 3.32 -5.07 10.82
C LEU A 52 2.08 -4.17 10.81
N LYS A 53 1.06 -4.56 11.57
CA LYS A 53 -0.16 -3.75 11.72
C LYS A 53 0.17 -2.36 12.26
N ARG A 54 1.03 -2.28 13.28
CA ARG A 54 1.44 -1.00 13.86
C ARG A 54 2.14 -0.12 12.83
N ILE A 55 3.09 -0.67 12.10
CA ILE A 55 3.86 0.08 11.09
C ILE A 55 2.94 0.59 9.99
N VAL A 56 2.10 -0.27 9.43
CA VAL A 56 1.18 0.13 8.35
C VAL A 56 0.17 1.16 8.85
N SER A 57 -0.37 0.98 10.05
CA SER A 57 -1.32 1.94 10.63
C SER A 57 -0.69 3.32 10.79
N GLU A 58 0.50 3.39 11.35
CA GLU A 58 1.19 4.66 11.62
C GLU A 58 1.70 5.35 10.35
N LYS A 59 2.24 4.59 9.39
CA LYS A 59 2.89 5.16 8.21
C LYS A 59 1.96 5.35 7.03
N ILE A 60 0.92 4.55 6.92
CA ILE A 60 0.03 4.51 5.77
C ILE A 60 -1.38 4.99 6.13
N LEU A 61 -2.05 4.28 7.04
CA LEU A 61 -3.48 4.51 7.28
C LEU A 61 -3.75 5.88 7.91
N THR A 62 -2.85 6.42 8.71
CA THR A 62 -2.98 7.77 9.26
C THR A 62 -3.05 8.85 8.17
N GLU A 63 -2.43 8.60 7.03
CA GLU A 63 -2.40 9.56 5.92
C GLU A 63 -3.46 9.28 4.86
N LEU A 64 -3.85 8.03 4.65
CA LEU A 64 -4.76 7.66 3.57
C LEU A 64 -6.20 7.45 4.01
N ASP A 65 -6.44 6.95 5.24
CA ASP A 65 -7.80 6.64 5.68
C ASP A 65 -8.58 7.93 5.96
N HIS A 66 -9.77 8.04 5.38
CA HIS A 66 -10.64 9.21 5.42
C HIS A 66 -9.99 10.46 4.80
N ALA A 67 -9.07 10.27 3.86
CA ALA A 67 -8.34 11.36 3.23
C ALA A 67 -8.92 11.72 1.85
N TYR A 68 -8.65 12.95 1.45
CA TYR A 68 -8.68 13.35 0.05
C TYR A 68 -7.28 13.09 -0.51
N LEU A 69 -7.16 12.05 -1.33
CA LEU A 69 -5.84 11.55 -1.77
C LEU A 69 -5.04 12.55 -2.60
N ASN A 70 -5.73 13.50 -3.26
CA ASN A 70 -5.05 14.55 -4.01
C ASN A 70 -4.25 15.51 -3.13
N ASP A 71 -4.52 15.54 -1.82
CA ASP A 71 -3.70 16.28 -0.86
C ASP A 71 -2.40 15.53 -0.50
N VAL A 72 -2.37 14.22 -0.77
CA VAL A 72 -1.24 13.35 -0.43
C VAL A 72 -0.32 13.14 -1.64
N MET A 73 -0.92 12.99 -2.82
CA MET A 73 -0.18 12.75 -4.06
C MET A 73 -0.87 13.40 -5.25
N ASP A 74 -0.12 13.67 -6.28
CA ASP A 74 -0.54 14.49 -7.41
C ASP A 74 -1.65 13.85 -8.26
N GLN A 75 -1.48 12.60 -8.64
CA GLN A 75 -2.42 11.83 -9.45
C GLN A 75 -2.71 10.50 -8.75
N PRO A 76 -3.71 10.43 -7.85
CA PRO A 76 -3.90 9.27 -7.00
C PRO A 76 -4.64 8.13 -7.69
N THR A 77 -4.03 7.57 -8.71
CA THR A 77 -4.42 6.30 -9.32
C THR A 77 -4.05 5.16 -8.38
N ALA A 78 -4.63 3.97 -8.57
CA ALA A 78 -4.24 2.79 -7.81
C ALA A 78 -2.73 2.52 -7.94
N GLU A 79 -2.15 2.73 -9.13
CA GLU A 79 -0.72 2.59 -9.39
C GLU A 79 0.11 3.53 -8.51
N ASN A 80 -0.23 4.80 -8.51
CA ASN A 80 0.50 5.79 -7.73
C ASN A 80 0.31 5.61 -6.21
N ILE A 81 -0.87 5.18 -5.79
CA ILE A 81 -1.10 4.83 -4.38
C ILE A 81 -0.18 3.67 -3.97
N ALA A 82 -0.11 2.62 -4.79
CA ALA A 82 0.74 1.46 -4.51
C ALA A 82 2.22 1.83 -4.45
N LEU A 83 2.71 2.67 -5.37
CA LEU A 83 4.09 3.16 -5.37
C LEU A 83 4.38 4.00 -4.13
N TRP A 84 3.45 4.86 -3.74
CA TRP A 84 3.58 5.70 -2.54
C TRP A 84 3.68 4.83 -1.29
N VAL A 85 2.81 3.82 -1.17
CA VAL A 85 2.83 2.87 -0.04
C VAL A 85 4.16 2.13 0.02
N TRP A 86 4.65 1.64 -1.13
CA TRP A 86 5.95 0.97 -1.21
C TRP A 86 7.06 1.83 -0.62
N ARG A 87 7.16 3.08 -1.07
CA ARG A 87 8.22 4.00 -0.63
C ARG A 87 8.16 4.30 0.87
N LYS A 88 6.97 4.33 1.42
CA LYS A 88 6.78 4.56 2.86
C LYS A 88 7.16 3.36 3.71
N LEU A 89 6.99 2.14 3.18
CA LEU A 89 7.15 0.91 3.97
C LEU A 89 8.52 0.25 3.84
N ASP A 90 9.18 0.37 2.70
CA ASP A 90 10.32 -0.47 2.32
C ASP A 90 11.38 -0.57 3.44
N GLU A 91 11.90 0.55 3.91
CA GLU A 91 12.91 0.54 4.97
C GLU A 91 12.34 0.13 6.33
N SER A 92 11.06 0.43 6.59
CA SER A 92 10.43 0.17 7.89
C SER A 92 10.20 -1.31 8.17
N VAL A 93 10.06 -2.13 7.13
CA VAL A 93 9.81 -3.58 7.26
C VAL A 93 11.05 -4.42 6.94
N LYS A 94 12.16 -3.80 6.57
CA LYS A 94 13.39 -4.51 6.25
C LYS A 94 14.04 -5.05 7.52
N ARG A 95 14.39 -6.33 7.50
CA ARG A 95 15.07 -7.05 8.59
C ARG A 95 16.12 -7.97 7.99
N PRO A 96 17.08 -8.48 8.78
CA PRO A 96 18.06 -9.44 8.25
C PRO A 96 17.44 -10.69 7.62
N ASN A 97 16.21 -11.06 8.05
CA ASN A 97 15.54 -12.27 7.59
C ASN A 97 14.41 -12.00 6.58
N CYS A 98 14.06 -10.76 6.29
CA CYS A 98 12.94 -10.46 5.39
C CYS A 98 13.01 -9.07 4.78
N GLU A 99 12.24 -8.88 3.70
CA GLU A 99 12.09 -7.58 3.05
C GLU A 99 10.71 -7.48 2.39
N LEU A 100 10.34 -6.26 2.01
CA LEU A 100 9.09 -6.01 1.28
C LEU A 100 9.15 -6.72 -0.09
N HIS A 101 8.12 -7.50 -0.38
CA HIS A 101 7.99 -8.25 -1.63
C HIS A 101 7.07 -7.55 -2.61
N SER A 102 5.88 -7.17 -2.15
CA SER A 102 4.88 -6.54 -3.02
C SER A 102 3.89 -5.72 -2.21
N VAL A 103 3.28 -4.75 -2.90
CA VAL A 103 2.15 -3.98 -2.40
C VAL A 103 1.04 -4.09 -3.43
N GLN A 104 -0.15 -4.48 -2.98
CA GLN A 104 -1.33 -4.58 -3.82
C GLN A 104 -2.41 -3.62 -3.33
N ILE A 105 -2.97 -2.85 -4.27
CA ILE A 105 -4.08 -1.93 -4.00
C ILE A 105 -5.26 -2.34 -4.86
N TRP A 106 -6.41 -2.61 -4.22
CA TRP A 106 -7.69 -2.76 -4.90
C TRP A 106 -8.47 -1.45 -4.78
N GLU A 107 -8.82 -0.87 -5.91
CA GLU A 107 -9.71 0.28 -5.96
C GLU A 107 -11.16 -0.17 -5.79
N THR A 108 -11.48 -1.32 -6.40
CA THR A 108 -12.77 -2.01 -6.27
C THR A 108 -12.52 -3.47 -5.96
N ALA A 109 -13.57 -4.25 -5.72
CA ALA A 109 -13.45 -5.67 -5.43
C ALA A 109 -12.77 -6.46 -6.56
N THR A 110 -12.85 -5.98 -7.79
CA THR A 110 -12.37 -6.71 -8.98
C THR A 110 -11.25 -6.02 -9.74
N SER A 111 -10.79 -4.86 -9.28
CA SER A 111 -9.77 -4.06 -9.99
C SER A 111 -8.63 -3.70 -9.05
N SER A 112 -7.44 -4.17 -9.37
CA SER A 112 -6.27 -3.96 -8.52
C SER A 112 -4.99 -3.81 -9.31
N VAL A 113 -3.96 -3.28 -8.64
CA VAL A 113 -2.58 -3.25 -9.12
C VAL A 113 -1.68 -3.88 -8.08
N ILE A 114 -0.61 -4.50 -8.53
CA ILE A 114 0.45 -5.04 -7.66
C ILE A 114 1.76 -4.42 -8.13
N VAL A 115 2.51 -3.84 -7.20
CA VAL A 115 3.84 -3.31 -7.48
C VAL A 115 4.91 -4.14 -6.78
N PHE A 116 6.03 -4.29 -7.46
CA PHE A 116 7.22 -5.00 -7.00
C PHE A 116 8.39 -4.03 -6.96
N ARG A 117 9.53 -4.50 -6.46
CA ARG A 117 10.73 -3.65 -6.34
C ARG A 117 11.16 -3.02 -7.66
N GLU A 118 11.14 -3.80 -8.73
CA GLU A 118 11.53 -3.31 -10.07
C GLU A 118 10.63 -2.19 -10.61
N ASP A 119 9.41 -2.09 -10.13
CA ASP A 119 8.48 -1.03 -10.55
C ASP A 119 8.78 0.32 -9.89
N VAL A 120 9.53 0.30 -8.78
CA VAL A 120 9.83 1.50 -7.98
C VAL A 120 11.19 2.08 -8.31
N GLU A 121 12.08 1.25 -8.80
CA GLU A 121 13.46 1.62 -9.17
C GLU A 121 13.58 2.30 -10.52
#